data_504d3012faeb9a6c17f34dcb67d48c32
#
_entry.id   504d3012faeb9a6c17f34dcb67d48c32
#
_cell.length_a   1.000
_cell.length_b   1.000
_cell.length_c   1.000
_cell.angle_alpha   90.00
_cell.angle_beta   90.00
_cell.angle_gamma   90.00
#
_symmetry.space_group_name_H-M   'P 1'
#
loop_
_entity.id
_entity.type
_entity.pdbx_description
1 polymer ?
#
loop_
_entity_poly.entity_id
_entity_poly.type
_entity_poly.pdbx_seq_one_letter_code
_entity_poly.pdbx_strand_id
1 'polypeptide(L)'
;MKTLVIGLPKSGKTTYVQNMPGKWLAYDLDYLAAAFRLREPRSERDGSARRMANDLLYGFIDNAERYTENVFIIRAAPSTEELLAIMPDVLVVMRTRYRDDRADDAPIYAKTARDKIDNAIEIAKSYCWKIKIITSPPPLLEKFGA
;
A
#
# COMPACT_ATOMS: atom_id res chain seq x y z
N MET A 1 6.31 -11.82 9.20
CA MET A 1 7.09 -10.70 8.62
C MET A 1 6.13 -9.66 8.09
N LYS A 2 6.34 -8.45 8.46
CA LYS A 2 5.49 -7.32 8.10
C LYS A 2 6.15 -6.51 6.98
N THR A 3 5.48 -6.39 5.85
CA THR A 3 5.96 -5.66 4.68
C THR A 3 5.05 -4.49 4.38
N LEU A 4 5.61 -3.29 4.33
CA LEU A 4 4.91 -2.08 3.92
C LEU A 4 5.21 -1.82 2.45
N VAL A 5 4.18 -1.71 1.63
CA VAL A 5 4.29 -1.44 0.20
C VAL A 5 3.76 -0.05 -0.09
N ILE A 6 4.62 0.84 -0.55
CA ILE A 6 4.28 2.23 -0.82
C ILE A 6 4.57 2.61 -2.27
N GLY A 7 3.93 3.67 -2.73
CA GLY A 7 4.10 4.18 -4.08
C GLY A 7 2.92 5.05 -4.50
N LEU A 8 3.08 5.77 -5.59
CA LEU A 8 2.01 6.59 -6.15
C LEU A 8 0.81 5.72 -6.56
N PRO A 9 -0.38 6.29 -6.68
CA PRO A 9 -1.53 5.56 -7.18
C PRO A 9 -1.21 4.88 -8.53
N LYS A 10 -1.74 3.69 -8.72
CA LYS A 10 -1.51 2.86 -9.93
C LYS A 10 -0.06 2.49 -10.20
N SER A 11 0.81 2.52 -9.21
CA SER A 11 2.19 2.05 -9.34
C SER A 11 2.32 0.52 -9.27
N GLY A 12 1.21 -0.20 -9.09
CA GLY A 12 1.21 -1.66 -9.05
C GLY A 12 1.35 -2.27 -7.66
N LYS A 13 1.10 -1.50 -6.60
CA LYS A 13 1.21 -1.97 -5.21
C LYS A 13 0.35 -3.20 -4.94
N THR A 14 -0.93 -3.11 -5.28
CA THR A 14 -1.88 -4.22 -5.07
C THR A 14 -1.48 -5.44 -5.90
N THR A 15 -1.14 -5.24 -7.16
CA THR A 15 -0.69 -6.32 -8.04
C THR A 15 0.58 -6.98 -7.51
N TYR A 16 1.51 -6.19 -6.98
CA TYR A 16 2.73 -6.72 -6.36
C TYR A 16 2.38 -7.69 -5.22
N VAL A 17 1.47 -7.31 -4.33
CA VAL A 17 1.05 -8.16 -3.21
C VAL A 17 0.29 -9.39 -3.72
N GLN A 18 -0.61 -9.22 -4.68
CA GLN A 18 -1.38 -10.34 -5.25
C GLN A 18 -0.50 -11.40 -5.90
N ASN A 19 0.69 -11.02 -6.36
CA ASN A 19 1.65 -11.96 -6.96
C ASN A 19 2.50 -12.70 -5.92
N MET A 20 2.39 -12.38 -4.64
CA MET A 20 3.17 -13.04 -3.60
C MET A 20 2.72 -14.49 -3.42
N PRO A 21 3.68 -15.43 -3.33
CA PRO A 21 3.35 -16.83 -3.07
C PRO A 21 2.98 -17.07 -1.61
N GLY A 22 2.37 -18.22 -1.36
CA GLY A 22 2.06 -18.67 -0.01
C GLY A 22 0.82 -18.03 0.57
N LYS A 23 0.73 -18.05 1.89
CA LYS A 23 -0.39 -17.49 2.64
C LYS A 23 0.00 -16.15 3.23
N TRP A 24 -0.84 -15.17 3.04
CA TRP A 24 -0.63 -13.83 3.57
C TRP A 24 -1.96 -13.14 3.83
N LEU A 25 -1.93 -12.12 4.69
CA LEU A 25 -3.00 -11.16 4.86
C LEU A 25 -2.51 -9.80 4.39
N ALA A 26 -3.40 -9.01 3.82
CA ALA A 26 -3.06 -7.68 3.33
C ALA A 26 -4.11 -6.66 3.74
N TYR A 27 -3.63 -5.46 4.06
CA TYR A 27 -4.47 -4.28 4.24
C TYR A 27 -4.34 -3.41 2.99
N ASP A 28 -5.47 -3.10 2.36
CA ASP A 28 -5.58 -2.15 1.26
C ASP A 28 -6.80 -1.27 1.51
N LEU A 29 -6.58 0.03 1.65
CA LEU A 29 -7.63 0.98 1.98
C LEU A 29 -8.77 0.96 0.96
N ASP A 30 -8.44 0.93 -0.34
CA ASP A 30 -9.45 1.01 -1.39
C ASP A 30 -10.35 -0.24 -1.41
N TYR A 31 -9.76 -1.43 -1.22
CA TYR A 31 -10.53 -2.67 -1.13
C TYR A 31 -11.43 -2.69 0.09
N LEU A 32 -10.91 -2.26 1.23
CA LEU A 32 -11.67 -2.28 2.48
C LEU A 32 -12.82 -1.27 2.45
N ALA A 33 -12.56 -0.06 1.98
CA ALA A 33 -13.59 0.97 1.84
C ALA A 33 -14.69 0.51 0.86
N ALA A 34 -14.31 -0.10 -0.26
CA ALA A 34 -15.27 -0.63 -1.21
C ALA A 34 -16.10 -1.75 -0.62
N ALA A 35 -15.51 -2.61 0.21
CA ALA A 35 -16.21 -3.70 0.89
C ALA A 35 -17.31 -3.18 1.81
N PHE A 36 -17.09 -2.07 2.52
CA PHE A 36 -18.11 -1.45 3.37
C PHE A 36 -19.30 -0.93 2.58
N ARG A 37 -19.12 -0.66 1.31
CA ARG A 37 -20.18 -0.18 0.43
C ARG A 37 -20.71 -1.28 -0.49
N LEU A 38 -20.20 -2.50 -0.37
CA LEU A 38 -20.51 -3.64 -1.26
C LEU A 38 -20.28 -3.28 -2.74
N ARG A 39 -19.18 -2.57 -3.00
CA ARG A 39 -18.82 -2.08 -4.32
C ARG A 39 -17.47 -2.63 -4.76
N GLU A 40 -17.18 -2.47 -6.04
CA GLU A 40 -15.88 -2.81 -6.59
C GLU A 40 -14.79 -1.86 -6.09
N PRO A 41 -13.58 -2.36 -5.83
CA PRO A 41 -12.45 -1.51 -5.49
C PRO A 41 -12.23 -0.43 -6.55
N ARG A 42 -11.77 0.74 -6.11
CA ARG A 42 -11.53 1.94 -6.94
C ARG A 42 -12.78 2.68 -7.40
N SER A 43 -13.95 2.07 -7.38
CA SER A 43 -15.19 2.78 -7.64
C SER A 43 -15.69 3.54 -6.41
N GLU A 44 -15.17 3.21 -5.23
CA GLU A 44 -15.61 3.81 -3.98
C GLU A 44 -14.94 5.16 -3.75
N ARG A 45 -15.74 6.19 -3.55
CA ARG A 45 -15.29 7.56 -3.29
C ARG A 45 -15.88 8.11 -1.99
N ASP A 46 -16.63 7.30 -1.27
CA ASP A 46 -17.27 7.74 -0.04
C ASP A 46 -16.26 8.01 1.06
N GLY A 47 -16.24 9.24 1.56
CA GLY A 47 -15.32 9.66 2.60
C GLY A 47 -15.52 8.95 3.93
N SER A 48 -16.77 8.55 4.25
CA SER A 48 -17.06 7.83 5.49
C SER A 48 -16.49 6.42 5.45
N ALA A 49 -16.64 5.71 4.33
CA ALA A 49 -16.08 4.38 4.14
C ALA A 49 -14.55 4.42 4.22
N ARG A 50 -13.93 5.41 3.61
CA ARG A 50 -12.47 5.57 3.63
C ARG A 50 -11.96 5.91 5.02
N ARG A 51 -12.65 6.77 5.77
CA ARG A 51 -12.27 7.08 7.16
C ARG A 51 -12.37 5.85 8.05
N MET A 52 -13.45 5.09 7.93
CA MET A 52 -13.61 3.86 8.70
C MET A 52 -12.52 2.83 8.35
N ALA A 53 -12.24 2.65 7.07
CA ALA A 53 -11.18 1.76 6.62
C ALA A 53 -9.82 2.20 7.18
N ASN A 54 -9.54 3.49 7.19
CA ASN A 54 -8.30 4.03 7.74
C ASN A 54 -8.20 3.80 9.26
N ASP A 55 -9.29 3.94 9.99
CA ASP A 55 -9.31 3.69 11.44
C ASP A 55 -9.02 2.22 11.77
N LEU A 56 -9.36 1.30 10.88
CA LEU A 56 -9.11 -0.13 11.10
C LEU A 56 -7.65 -0.54 10.83
N LEU A 57 -6.83 0.35 10.27
CA LEU A 57 -5.43 0.06 10.00
C LEU A 57 -4.67 -0.37 11.25
N TYR A 58 -4.86 0.35 12.35
CA TYR A 58 -4.13 0.06 13.59
C TYR A 58 -4.52 -1.29 14.18
N GLY A 59 -5.80 -1.64 14.12
CA GLY A 59 -6.26 -2.96 14.51
C GLY A 59 -5.66 -4.08 13.66
N PHE A 60 -5.54 -3.84 12.36
CA PHE A 60 -4.87 -4.78 11.46
C PHE A 60 -3.39 -4.94 11.82
N ILE A 61 -2.68 -3.84 12.03
CA ILE A 61 -1.26 -3.85 12.41
C ILE A 61 -1.05 -4.70 13.67
N ASP A 62 -1.91 -4.52 14.68
CA ASP A 62 -1.76 -5.16 15.98
C ASP A 62 -2.11 -6.64 15.98
N ASN A 63 -2.93 -7.09 15.05
CA ASN A 63 -3.53 -8.42 15.13
C ASN A 63 -3.16 -9.37 13.98
N ALA A 64 -2.82 -8.87 12.81
CA ALA A 64 -2.67 -9.70 11.60
C ALA A 64 -1.61 -10.79 11.76
N GLU A 65 -0.51 -10.51 12.44
CA GLU A 65 0.58 -11.48 12.64
C GLU A 65 0.20 -12.65 13.54
N ARG A 66 -0.92 -12.57 14.23
CA ARG A 66 -1.47 -13.70 15.00
C ARG A 66 -2.09 -14.78 14.11
N TYR A 67 -2.42 -14.42 12.85
CA TYR A 67 -3.13 -15.29 11.93
C TYR A 67 -2.27 -15.81 10.79
N THR A 68 -1.17 -15.11 10.49
CA THR A 68 -0.27 -15.48 9.41
C THR A 68 1.14 -14.91 9.65
N GLU A 69 2.14 -15.60 9.11
CA GLU A 69 3.52 -15.13 9.22
C GLU A 69 3.81 -13.94 8.29
N ASN A 70 3.07 -13.82 7.18
CA ASN A 70 3.31 -12.80 6.18
C ASN A 70 2.15 -11.82 6.12
N VAL A 71 2.45 -10.56 6.42
CA VAL A 71 1.47 -9.47 6.45
C VAL A 71 1.95 -8.36 5.54
N PHE A 72 1.07 -7.90 4.67
CA PHE A 72 1.33 -6.77 3.78
C PHE A 72 0.42 -5.61 4.12
N ILE A 73 0.98 -4.41 4.14
CA ILE A 73 0.23 -3.17 4.32
C ILE A 73 0.51 -2.30 3.11
N ILE A 74 -0.55 -1.91 2.40
CA ILE A 74 -0.47 -1.11 1.19
C ILE A 74 -0.89 0.32 1.51
N ARG A 75 0.02 1.27 1.33
CA ARG A 75 -0.25 2.70 1.51
C ARG A 75 0.40 3.48 0.38
N ALA A 76 -0.25 4.55 -0.08
CA ALA A 76 0.34 5.37 -1.13
C ALA A 76 1.53 6.17 -0.61
N ALA A 77 1.30 6.99 0.38
CA ALA A 77 2.31 7.89 0.94
C ALA A 77 2.06 8.04 2.45
N PRO A 78 2.56 7.10 3.27
CA PRO A 78 2.30 7.13 4.70
C PRO A 78 2.98 8.30 5.39
N SER A 79 2.34 8.81 6.44
CA SER A 79 2.94 9.81 7.32
C SER A 79 4.02 9.17 8.19
N THR A 80 4.85 10.01 8.80
CA THR A 80 5.85 9.54 9.78
C THR A 80 5.17 8.78 10.93
N GLU A 81 4.03 9.26 11.41
CA GLU A 81 3.28 8.62 12.48
C GLU A 81 2.83 7.21 12.08
N GLU A 82 2.30 7.05 10.87
CA GLU A 82 1.91 5.73 10.35
C GLU A 82 3.12 4.79 10.23
N LEU A 83 4.24 5.29 9.70
CA LEU A 83 5.47 4.51 9.57
C LEU A 83 5.94 3.96 10.91
N LEU A 84 5.94 4.81 11.94
CA LEU A 84 6.36 4.40 13.28
C LEU A 84 5.37 3.46 13.95
N ALA A 85 4.09 3.59 13.64
CA ALA A 85 3.07 2.65 14.13
C ALA A 85 3.20 1.28 13.45
N ILE A 86 3.49 1.26 12.17
CA ILE A 86 3.63 0.01 11.40
C ILE A 86 4.95 -0.69 11.75
N MET A 87 6.06 0.01 11.80
CA MET A 87 7.39 -0.56 12.04
C MET A 87 7.61 -1.84 11.22
N PRO A 88 7.62 -1.76 9.90
CA PRO A 88 7.74 -2.94 9.06
C PRO A 88 9.13 -3.57 9.13
N ASP A 89 9.21 -4.84 8.79
CA ASP A 89 10.51 -5.51 8.59
C ASP A 89 11.10 -5.15 7.22
N VAL A 90 10.21 -4.94 6.24
CA VAL A 90 10.59 -4.63 4.86
C VAL A 90 9.75 -3.47 4.35
N LEU A 91 10.42 -2.49 3.76
CA LEU A 91 9.76 -1.42 3.00
C LEU A 91 9.95 -1.69 1.51
N VAL A 92 8.85 -1.87 0.79
CA VAL A 92 8.85 -1.99 -0.67
C VAL A 92 8.37 -0.67 -1.26
N VAL A 93 9.19 -0.08 -2.11
CA VAL A 93 8.87 1.19 -2.78
C VAL A 93 8.62 0.90 -4.26
N MET A 94 7.39 1.14 -4.69
CA MET A 94 7.00 0.97 -6.09
C MET A 94 7.31 2.25 -6.86
N ARG A 95 8.44 2.29 -7.55
CA ARG A 95 8.87 3.40 -8.41
C ARG A 95 8.63 3.07 -9.88
N THR A 96 7.49 2.49 -10.16
CA THR A 96 7.10 2.19 -11.53
C THR A 96 6.56 3.45 -12.20
N ARG A 97 6.57 3.43 -13.54
CA ARG A 97 6.07 4.55 -14.31
C ARG A 97 4.58 4.72 -14.04
N TYR A 98 4.24 5.93 -13.64
CA TYR A 98 2.85 6.28 -13.36
C TYR A 98 2.06 6.38 -14.66
N ARG A 99 0.98 5.65 -14.76
CA ARG A 99 0.05 5.67 -15.89
C ARG A 99 -1.34 6.03 -15.38
N ASP A 100 -1.49 7.23 -14.88
CA ASP A 100 -2.80 7.70 -14.48
C ASP A 100 -3.22 8.85 -15.38
N ASP A 101 -4.35 8.71 -16.02
CA ASP A 101 -4.96 9.76 -16.81
C ASP A 101 -5.28 11.00 -15.98
N ARG A 102 -5.25 10.87 -14.66
CA ARG A 102 -5.42 11.96 -13.70
C ARG A 102 -4.09 12.57 -13.23
N ALA A 103 -2.96 12.14 -13.80
CA ALA A 103 -1.65 12.67 -13.41
C ALA A 103 -1.54 14.17 -13.67
N ASP A 104 -2.24 14.67 -14.65
CA ASP A 104 -2.26 16.09 -14.99
C ASP A 104 -3.13 16.91 -14.03
N ASP A 105 -4.02 16.27 -13.27
CA ASP A 105 -4.98 16.95 -12.41
C ASP A 105 -4.43 17.29 -11.02
N ALA A 106 -3.27 16.73 -10.63
CA ALA A 106 -2.78 16.90 -9.27
C ALA A 106 -1.24 16.91 -9.17
N PRO A 107 -0.53 17.82 -9.85
CA PRO A 107 0.93 17.90 -9.74
C PRO A 107 1.39 18.18 -8.31
N ILE A 108 0.62 18.94 -7.53
CA ILE A 108 0.91 19.24 -6.12
C ILE A 108 0.78 17.98 -5.28
N TYR A 109 -0.27 17.20 -5.49
CA TYR A 109 -0.46 15.93 -4.79
C TYR A 109 0.68 14.95 -5.07
N ALA A 110 1.07 14.82 -6.33
CA ALA A 110 2.17 13.92 -6.71
C ALA A 110 3.49 14.34 -6.06
N LYS A 111 3.78 15.63 -5.98
CA LYS A 111 4.97 16.15 -5.31
C LYS A 111 4.94 15.85 -3.83
N THR A 112 3.83 16.13 -3.15
CA THR A 112 3.67 15.86 -1.72
C THR A 112 3.81 14.37 -1.43
N ALA A 113 3.23 13.51 -2.27
CA ALA A 113 3.35 12.08 -2.13
C ALA A 113 4.80 11.60 -2.31
N ARG A 114 5.53 12.15 -3.30
CA ARG A 114 6.94 11.83 -3.50
C ARG A 114 7.80 12.23 -2.31
N ASP A 115 7.54 13.42 -1.74
CA ASP A 115 8.26 13.88 -0.54
C ASP A 115 8.02 12.93 0.64
N LYS A 116 6.80 12.46 0.83
CA LYS A 116 6.49 11.46 1.87
C LYS A 116 7.15 10.11 1.60
N ILE A 117 7.23 9.70 0.34
CA ILE A 117 7.91 8.45 -0.03
C ILE A 117 9.42 8.58 0.26
N ASP A 118 10.03 9.69 -0.10
CA ASP A 118 11.44 9.95 0.19
C ASP A 118 11.70 9.97 1.71
N ASN A 119 10.81 10.58 2.47
CA ASN A 119 10.86 10.57 3.93
C ASN A 119 10.76 9.14 4.48
N ALA A 120 9.89 8.31 3.91
CA ALA A 120 9.76 6.91 4.33
C ALA A 120 11.07 6.14 4.13
N ILE A 121 11.75 6.37 3.02
CA ILE A 121 13.05 5.75 2.74
C ILE A 121 14.10 6.18 3.78
N GLU A 122 14.14 7.46 4.13
CA GLU A 122 15.08 7.95 5.13
C GLU A 122 14.80 7.37 6.52
N ILE A 123 13.54 7.26 6.90
CA ILE A 123 13.14 6.62 8.15
C ILE A 123 13.53 5.14 8.13
N ALA A 124 13.27 4.44 7.03
CA ALA A 124 13.65 3.04 6.87
C ALA A 124 15.15 2.83 7.07
N LYS A 125 15.96 3.71 6.51
CA LYS A 125 17.43 3.67 6.70
C LYS A 125 17.82 3.85 8.17
N SER A 126 17.18 4.79 8.85
CA SER A 126 17.51 5.08 10.26
C SER A 126 17.12 3.95 11.20
N TYR A 127 16.06 3.20 10.88
CA TYR A 127 15.62 2.03 11.65
C TYR A 127 16.19 0.70 11.13
N CYS A 128 17.02 0.74 10.11
CA CYS A 128 17.61 -0.45 9.48
C CYS A 128 16.57 -1.42 8.92
N TRP A 129 15.43 -0.93 8.45
CA TRP A 129 14.47 -1.76 7.73
C TRP A 129 15.07 -2.17 6.39
N LYS A 130 14.76 -3.37 5.95
CA LYS A 130 15.12 -3.79 4.61
C LYS A 130 14.34 -2.97 3.59
N ILE A 131 15.03 -2.41 2.60
CA ILE A 131 14.42 -1.59 1.55
C ILE A 131 14.52 -2.32 0.22
N LYS A 132 13.39 -2.41 -0.48
CA LYS A 132 13.31 -3.00 -1.80
C LYS A 132 12.64 -2.01 -2.74
N ILE A 133 13.33 -1.61 -3.80
CA ILE A 133 12.81 -0.66 -4.79
C ILE A 133 12.44 -1.42 -6.06
N ILE A 134 11.19 -1.30 -6.47
CA ILE A 134 10.67 -1.94 -7.67
C ILE A 134 10.51 -0.88 -8.73
N THR A 135 11.24 -1.04 -9.83
CA THR A 135 11.26 -0.06 -10.93
C THR A 135 10.49 -0.53 -12.16
N SER A 136 10.19 -1.82 -12.23
CA SER A 136 9.39 -2.39 -13.32
C SER A 136 8.01 -2.75 -12.80
N PRO A 137 6.92 -2.45 -13.53
CA PRO A 137 5.59 -2.82 -13.08
C PRO A 137 5.49 -4.34 -12.95
N PRO A 138 4.83 -4.84 -11.88
CA PRO A 138 4.63 -6.27 -11.73
C PRO A 138 3.76 -6.81 -12.85
N PRO A 139 3.96 -8.06 -13.27
CA PRO A 139 3.10 -8.67 -14.28
C PRO A 139 1.67 -8.75 -13.75
N LEU A 140 0.70 -8.56 -14.64
CA LEU A 140 -0.70 -8.80 -14.30
C LEU A 140 -0.87 -10.30 -14.02
N LEU A 141 -1.65 -10.60 -12.97
CA LEU A 141 -2.04 -11.97 -12.73
C LEU A 141 -2.90 -12.46 -13.89
N GLU A 142 -2.55 -13.62 -14.44
CA GLU A 142 -3.43 -14.30 -15.35
C GLU A 142 -4.70 -14.67 -14.58
N LYS A 143 -5.85 -14.41 -15.20
CA LYS A 143 -7.13 -14.83 -14.63
C LYS A 143 -7.23 -16.34 -14.81
N PHE A 144 -6.97 -17.07 -13.75
CA PHE A 144 -7.16 -18.50 -13.75
C PHE A 144 -8.63 -18.83 -13.93
N GLY A 145 -8.92 -19.85 -14.71
CA GLY A 145 -10.26 -20.21 -15.06
C GLY A 145 -10.79 -19.47 -16.28
N ALA A 146 -9.95 -18.63 -16.81
CA ALA A 146 -10.24 -18.06 -18.12
C ALA A 146 -10.07 -19.17 -19.17
#